data_7b0b8f09237add84d72b66812f0bfcc7
#
_entry.id   7b0b8f09237add84d72b66812f0bfcc7
#
_cell.length_a   1.000
_cell.length_b   1.000
_cell.length_c   1.000
_cell.angle_alpha   90.00
_cell.angle_beta   90.00
_cell.angle_gamma   90.00
#
_symmetry.space_group_name_H-M   'P 1'
#
loop_
_entity.id
_entity.type
_entity.pdbx_description
1 polymer ?
#
loop_
_entity_poly.entity_id
_entity_poly.type
_entity_poly.pdbx_seq_one_letter_code
_entity_poly.pdbx_strand_id
1 'polypeptide(L)'
;MLKITKLTNKEDVYDISVERNSNFYANGILIHNCEVLHPTKPIESLDDKDAEIGVCCLSAINLLQTDFDEYEEICDITVRLLDELIDYQDYALPAAENFCTNRRSLGIGVTNLAGLFAKSKINYDSQEALEL
;
A
#
# COMPACT_ATOMS: atom_id res chain seq x y z
N MET A 1 8.75 22.18 13.76
CA MET A 1 9.99 21.40 13.94
C MET A 1 9.60 20.04 14.47
N LEU A 2 9.86 18.98 13.72
CA LEU A 2 9.55 17.60 14.15
C LEU A 2 10.60 17.18 15.21
N LYS A 3 10.13 16.73 16.37
CA LYS A 3 11.02 16.21 17.41
C LYS A 3 10.89 14.69 17.45
N ILE A 4 11.97 13.99 17.10
CA ILE A 4 12.03 12.55 17.23
C ILE A 4 12.61 12.22 18.58
N THR A 5 11.93 11.38 19.33
CA THR A 5 12.40 10.88 20.62
C THR A 5 12.54 9.36 20.52
N LYS A 6 13.75 8.85 20.74
CA LYS A 6 13.98 7.40 20.80
C LYS A 6 13.44 6.90 22.14
N LEU A 7 12.46 6.02 22.09
CA LEU A 7 11.95 5.33 23.28
C LEU A 7 12.91 4.21 23.66
N THR A 8 13.29 4.15 24.94
CA THR A 8 14.17 3.10 25.48
C THR A 8 13.41 1.85 25.91
N ASN A 9 12.09 1.97 26.07
CA ASN A 9 11.21 0.88 26.45
C ASN A 9 10.43 0.37 25.24
N LYS A 10 10.15 -0.93 25.22
CA LYS A 10 9.17 -1.50 24.29
C LYS A 10 7.79 -1.04 24.75
N GLU A 11 7.07 -0.36 23.86
CA GLU A 11 5.68 0.04 24.05
C GLU A 11 4.81 -0.66 23.01
N ASP A 12 3.55 -0.91 23.38
CA ASP A 12 2.58 -1.42 22.42
C ASP A 12 2.31 -0.34 21.36
N VAL A 13 2.30 -0.75 20.09
CA VAL A 13 1.93 0.12 18.97
C VAL A 13 0.55 -0.27 18.51
N TYR A 14 -0.25 0.73 18.17
CA TYR A 14 -1.62 0.57 17.74
C TYR A 14 -1.78 1.13 16.33
N ASP A 15 -2.51 0.42 15.51
CA ASP A 15 -3.01 0.94 14.25
C ASP A 15 -4.45 1.40 14.41
N ILE A 16 -4.83 2.44 13.66
CA ILE A 16 -6.17 3.02 13.69
C ILE A 16 -6.84 2.77 12.34
N SER A 17 -7.89 1.95 12.33
CA SER A 17 -8.75 1.80 11.16
C SER A 17 -9.80 2.89 11.12
N VAL A 18 -9.86 3.66 10.02
CA VAL A 18 -10.84 4.72 9.79
C VAL A 18 -11.80 4.32 8.68
N GLU A 19 -13.09 4.33 9.00
CA GLU A 19 -14.18 3.65 8.26
C GLU A 19 -14.51 4.24 6.90
N ARG A 20 -14.04 5.29 6.39
CA ARG A 20 -14.42 5.83 5.06
C ARG A 20 -13.26 6.30 4.20
N ASN A 21 -12.31 6.97 4.80
CA ASN A 21 -11.27 7.65 4.03
C ASN A 21 -9.89 7.04 4.25
N SER A 22 -9.75 6.05 5.13
CA SER A 22 -8.47 5.43 5.49
C SER A 22 -7.37 6.44 5.83
N ASN A 23 -7.76 7.60 6.36
CA ASN A 23 -6.84 8.64 6.79
C ASN A 23 -7.31 9.34 8.07
N PHE A 24 -6.39 9.86 8.84
CA PHE A 24 -6.64 10.58 10.07
C PHE A 24 -5.52 11.59 10.36
N TYR A 25 -5.81 12.53 11.27
CA TYR A 25 -4.80 13.47 11.72
C TYR A 25 -4.15 12.97 13.01
N ALA A 26 -2.82 12.83 13.00
CA ALA A 26 -2.03 12.59 14.20
C ALA A 26 -1.03 13.73 14.38
N ASN A 27 -1.10 14.41 15.53
CA ASN A 27 -0.24 15.56 15.83
C ASN A 27 -0.21 16.65 14.74
N GLY A 28 -1.35 16.88 14.08
CA GLY A 28 -1.47 17.88 13.02
C GLY A 28 -0.96 17.45 11.64
N ILE A 29 -0.55 16.19 11.49
CA ILE A 29 -0.13 15.60 10.22
C ILE A 29 -1.24 14.68 9.72
N LEU A 30 -1.63 14.82 8.46
CA LEU A 30 -2.53 13.90 7.81
C LEU A 30 -1.80 12.59 7.53
N ILE A 31 -2.29 11.49 8.10
CA ILE A 31 -1.75 10.16 7.95
C ILE A 31 -2.78 9.31 7.21
N HIS A 32 -2.34 8.55 6.23
CA HIS A 32 -3.16 7.57 5.55
C HIS A 32 -3.00 6.20 6.22
N ASN A 33 -4.10 5.46 6.39
CA ASN A 33 -4.10 4.07 6.84
C ASN A 33 -3.56 3.17 5.73
N CYS A 34 -2.35 3.39 5.37
CA CYS A 34 -1.61 2.48 4.54
C CYS A 34 -0.58 1.81 5.43
N GLU A 35 -0.34 0.62 5.13
CA GLU A 35 0.65 -0.31 5.60
C GLU A 35 1.73 0.24 6.55
N VAL A 36 2.06 -0.58 7.50
CA VAL A 36 3.11 -0.31 8.48
C VAL A 36 4.41 0.01 7.77
N LEU A 37 4.95 1.19 8.01
CA LEU A 37 6.30 1.53 7.60
C LEU A 37 7.28 0.65 8.38
N HIS A 38 7.86 -0.33 7.71
CA HIS A 38 8.88 -1.19 8.30
C HIS A 38 10.27 -0.67 7.98
N PRO A 39 11.06 -0.23 8.98
CA PRO A 39 12.46 0.02 8.75
C PRO A 39 13.14 -1.31 8.39
N THR A 40 13.70 -1.37 7.19
CA THR A 40 14.48 -2.53 6.70
C THR A 40 15.95 -2.38 6.97
N LYS A 41 16.39 -1.13 7.15
CA LYS A 41 17.70 -0.78 7.72
C LYS A 41 17.50 0.24 8.84
N PRO A 42 18.36 0.23 9.87
CA PRO A 42 18.29 1.20 10.96
C PRO A 42 18.31 2.63 10.45
N ILE A 43 17.49 3.48 11.06
CA ILE A 43 17.40 4.89 10.77
C ILE A 43 18.01 5.66 11.93
N GLU A 44 19.05 6.43 11.67
CA GLU A 44 19.71 7.25 12.70
C GLU A 44 19.14 8.68 12.74
N SER A 45 18.69 9.18 11.59
CA SER A 45 18.06 10.50 11.44
C SER A 45 17.06 10.49 10.29
N LEU A 46 16.21 11.53 10.19
CA LEU A 46 15.26 11.70 9.07
C LEU A 46 15.95 11.89 7.72
N ASP A 47 17.16 12.44 7.74
CA ASP A 47 17.95 12.71 6.53
C ASP A 47 18.95 11.58 6.23
N ASP A 48 18.82 10.43 6.91
CA ASP A 48 19.68 9.28 6.70
C ASP A 48 19.47 8.71 5.29
N LYS A 49 20.53 8.83 4.48
CA LYS A 49 20.54 8.40 3.07
C LYS A 49 20.87 6.92 2.89
N ASP A 50 21.39 6.27 3.92
CA ASP A 50 21.77 4.85 3.88
C ASP A 50 20.70 3.94 4.48
N ALA A 51 19.73 4.52 5.18
CA ALA A 51 18.59 3.80 5.74
C ALA A 51 17.57 3.39 4.68
N GLU A 52 16.73 2.42 5.01
CA GLU A 52 15.60 2.00 4.19
C GLU A 52 14.33 1.87 5.05
N ILE A 53 13.24 2.46 4.57
CA ILE A 53 11.89 2.28 5.14
C ILE A 53 11.04 1.59 4.09
N GLY A 54 10.50 0.40 4.41
CA GLY A 54 9.63 -0.35 3.53
C GLY A 54 8.32 0.41 3.27
N VAL A 55 8.11 0.79 2.03
CA VAL A 55 6.88 1.39 1.50
C VAL A 55 6.60 0.80 0.12
N CYS A 56 5.35 0.86 -0.33
CA CYS A 56 4.99 0.40 -1.66
C CYS A 56 3.99 1.33 -2.33
N CYS A 57 3.97 1.33 -3.66
CA CYS A 57 2.91 1.94 -4.45
C CYS A 57 1.74 0.98 -4.55
N LEU A 58 0.52 1.48 -4.31
CA LEU A 58 -0.68 0.65 -4.23
C LEU A 58 -1.65 0.94 -5.37
N SER A 59 -2.30 -0.11 -5.86
CA SER A 59 -3.45 -0.05 -6.76
C SER A 59 -4.40 -1.20 -6.51
N ALA A 60 -5.60 -1.13 -7.07
CA ALA A 60 -6.57 -2.22 -7.02
C ALA A 60 -7.40 -2.27 -8.29
N ILE A 61 -7.59 -3.48 -8.83
CA ILE A 61 -8.42 -3.74 -10.01
C ILE A 61 -9.85 -4.00 -9.56
N ASN A 62 -10.81 -3.31 -10.19
CA ASN A 62 -12.23 -3.51 -9.89
C ASN A 62 -12.78 -4.69 -10.69
N LEU A 63 -12.87 -5.86 -10.06
CA LEU A 63 -13.29 -7.11 -10.70
C LEU A 63 -14.69 -7.08 -11.32
N LEU A 64 -15.61 -6.26 -10.79
CA LEU A 64 -16.96 -6.16 -11.34
C LEU A 64 -17.04 -5.35 -12.63
N GLN A 65 -16.10 -4.43 -12.84
CA GLN A 65 -16.08 -3.49 -13.97
C GLN A 65 -15.06 -3.86 -15.04
N THR A 66 -14.27 -4.90 -14.81
CA THR A 66 -13.24 -5.39 -15.73
C THR A 66 -13.69 -6.72 -16.29
N ASP A 67 -13.73 -6.85 -17.58
CA ASP A 67 -14.05 -8.11 -18.23
C ASP A 67 -12.85 -9.07 -18.19
N PHE A 68 -13.08 -10.38 -18.16
CA PHE A 68 -12.02 -11.38 -17.97
C PHE A 68 -10.93 -11.36 -19.05
N ASP A 69 -11.29 -11.01 -20.26
CA ASP A 69 -10.38 -10.88 -21.42
C ASP A 69 -9.51 -9.60 -21.35
N GLU A 70 -9.85 -8.64 -20.50
CA GLU A 70 -9.10 -7.40 -20.29
C GLU A 70 -8.08 -7.51 -19.16
N TYR A 71 -8.14 -8.54 -18.31
CA TYR A 71 -7.29 -8.60 -17.12
C TYR A 71 -5.80 -8.58 -17.41
N GLU A 72 -5.35 -9.26 -18.46
CA GLU A 72 -3.92 -9.28 -18.81
C GLU A 72 -3.42 -7.87 -19.15
N GLU A 73 -4.16 -7.15 -19.97
CA GLU A 73 -3.82 -5.78 -20.36
C GLU A 73 -3.87 -4.82 -19.17
N ILE A 74 -4.93 -4.89 -18.35
CA ILE A 74 -5.10 -4.02 -17.18
C ILE A 74 -4.02 -4.29 -16.13
N CYS A 75 -3.64 -5.55 -15.91
CA CYS A 75 -2.55 -5.91 -15.03
C CYS A 75 -1.22 -5.33 -15.53
N ASP A 76 -0.90 -5.48 -16.82
CA ASP A 76 0.31 -4.93 -17.42
C ASP A 76 0.37 -3.41 -17.29
N ILE A 77 -0.72 -2.72 -17.64
CA ILE A 77 -0.82 -1.26 -17.48
C ILE A 77 -0.65 -0.85 -16.01
N THR A 78 -1.30 -1.56 -15.09
CA THR A 78 -1.24 -1.25 -13.65
C THR A 78 0.18 -1.40 -13.11
N VAL A 79 0.88 -2.48 -13.46
CA VAL A 79 2.27 -2.70 -13.05
C VAL A 79 3.16 -1.58 -13.58
N ARG A 80 3.08 -1.26 -14.88
CA ARG A 80 3.89 -0.20 -15.50
C ARG A 80 3.59 1.16 -14.88
N LEU A 81 2.32 1.48 -14.66
CA LEU A 81 1.93 2.75 -14.04
C LEU A 81 2.53 2.89 -12.64
N LEU A 82 2.44 1.85 -11.81
CA LEU A 82 2.97 1.90 -10.44
C LEU A 82 4.50 1.92 -10.43
N ASP A 83 5.14 1.23 -11.38
CA ASP A 83 6.59 1.24 -11.52
C ASP A 83 7.11 2.63 -11.90
N GLU A 84 6.47 3.29 -12.87
CA GLU A 84 6.80 4.67 -13.25
C GLU A 84 6.50 5.68 -12.11
N LEU A 85 5.46 5.45 -11.32
CA LEU A 85 5.15 6.31 -10.18
C LEU A 85 6.25 6.31 -9.12
N ILE A 86 6.98 5.22 -8.95
CA ILE A 86 8.13 5.15 -8.05
C ILE A 86 9.18 6.21 -8.42
N ASP A 87 9.43 6.40 -9.70
CA ASP A 87 10.42 7.36 -10.18
C ASP A 87 9.89 8.78 -10.29
N TYR A 88 8.56 8.94 -10.38
CA TYR A 88 7.92 10.25 -10.60
C TYR A 88 7.53 10.97 -9.30
N GLN A 89 7.24 10.25 -8.22
CA GLN A 89 6.78 10.84 -6.97
C GLN A 89 7.91 11.50 -6.18
N ASP A 90 7.56 12.55 -5.42
CA ASP A 90 8.46 13.16 -4.46
C ASP A 90 8.42 12.40 -3.12
N TYR A 91 9.58 12.08 -2.60
CA TYR A 91 9.71 11.39 -1.31
C TYR A 91 10.03 12.37 -0.18
N ALA A 92 9.22 12.34 0.88
CA ALA A 92 9.45 13.15 2.06
C ALA A 92 10.67 12.69 2.90
N LEU A 93 11.08 11.43 2.75
CA LEU A 93 12.18 10.81 3.49
C LEU A 93 13.13 10.09 2.53
N PRO A 94 14.44 10.39 2.58
CA PRO A 94 15.43 9.69 1.77
C PRO A 94 15.42 8.16 1.95
N ALA A 95 15.14 7.68 3.16
CA ALA A 95 15.05 6.26 3.46
C ALA A 95 13.87 5.56 2.74
N ALA A 96 12.76 6.27 2.50
CA ALA A 96 11.65 5.76 1.71
C ALA A 96 11.98 5.74 0.22
N GLU A 97 12.62 6.79 -0.28
CA GLU A 97 13.12 6.86 -1.65
C GLU A 97 14.09 5.71 -1.94
N ASN A 98 15.08 5.50 -1.08
CA ASN A 98 16.03 4.39 -1.20
C ASN A 98 15.35 3.03 -1.30
N PHE A 99 14.39 2.78 -0.44
CA PHE A 99 13.64 1.52 -0.47
C PHE A 99 12.88 1.36 -1.78
N CYS A 100 12.08 2.37 -2.15
CA CYS A 100 11.22 2.32 -3.33
C CYS A 100 12.05 2.16 -4.62
N THR A 101 13.08 2.97 -4.80
CA THR A 101 13.91 2.96 -6.01
C THR A 101 14.75 1.69 -6.15
N ASN A 102 15.25 1.15 -5.04
CA ASN A 102 16.10 -0.05 -5.05
C ASN A 102 15.28 -1.35 -5.11
N ARG A 103 14.08 -1.38 -4.54
CA ARG A 103 13.29 -2.62 -4.40
C ARG A 103 12.02 -2.64 -5.24
N ARG A 104 11.54 -1.48 -5.66
CA ARG A 104 10.37 -1.30 -6.53
C ARG A 104 9.15 -2.11 -6.07
N SER A 105 8.82 -1.99 -4.77
CA SER A 105 7.73 -2.74 -4.16
C SER A 105 6.38 -2.20 -4.60
N LEU A 106 5.55 -3.06 -5.19
CA LEU A 106 4.20 -2.76 -5.65
C LEU A 106 3.19 -3.61 -4.86
N GLY A 107 2.05 -3.00 -4.53
CA GLY A 107 0.90 -3.70 -3.97
C GLY A 107 -0.29 -3.57 -4.93
N ILE A 108 -0.62 -4.64 -5.64
CA ILE A 108 -1.76 -4.67 -6.56
C ILE A 108 -2.78 -5.66 -6.01
N GLY A 109 -3.90 -5.12 -5.57
CA GLY A 109 -5.00 -5.90 -5.05
C GLY A 109 -6.19 -5.93 -5.99
N VAL A 110 -7.32 -6.42 -5.46
CA VAL A 110 -8.59 -6.42 -6.16
C VAL A 110 -9.67 -5.79 -5.28
N THR A 111 -10.66 -5.18 -5.91
CA THR A 111 -11.85 -4.66 -5.25
C THR A 111 -13.10 -5.27 -5.87
N ASN A 112 -14.20 -5.16 -5.14
CA ASN A 112 -15.52 -5.54 -5.63
C ASN A 112 -15.70 -7.05 -5.96
N LEU A 113 -14.91 -7.93 -5.29
CA LEU A 113 -15.03 -9.37 -5.44
C LEU A 113 -16.44 -9.86 -5.05
N ALA A 114 -16.99 -9.37 -3.95
CA ALA A 114 -18.34 -9.70 -3.53
C ALA A 114 -19.40 -9.29 -4.57
N GLY A 115 -19.19 -8.15 -5.24
CA GLY A 115 -20.05 -7.70 -6.34
C GLY A 115 -19.97 -8.61 -7.56
N LEU A 116 -18.77 -9.09 -7.90
CA LEU A 116 -18.57 -10.06 -8.97
C LEU A 116 -19.30 -11.37 -8.66
N PHE A 117 -19.16 -11.92 -7.44
CA PHE A 117 -19.89 -13.12 -7.02
C PHE A 117 -21.40 -12.93 -7.05
N ALA A 118 -21.92 -11.79 -6.57
CA ALA A 118 -23.33 -11.48 -6.63
C ALA A 118 -23.87 -11.41 -8.08
N LYS A 119 -23.11 -10.78 -8.99
CA LYS A 119 -23.45 -10.71 -10.44
C LYS A 119 -23.47 -12.11 -11.05
N SER A 120 -22.51 -12.96 -10.67
CA SER A 120 -22.39 -14.35 -11.13
C SER A 120 -23.33 -15.33 -10.43
N LYS A 121 -24.07 -14.88 -9.41
CA LYS A 121 -24.94 -15.70 -8.56
C LYS A 121 -24.18 -16.84 -7.82
N ILE A 122 -22.95 -16.59 -7.47
CA ILE A 122 -22.06 -17.48 -6.74
C ILE A 122 -22.10 -17.11 -5.26
N ASN A 123 -22.25 -18.08 -4.36
CA ASN A 123 -22.11 -17.85 -2.94
C ASN A 123 -20.65 -17.69 -2.57
N TYR A 124 -20.33 -16.69 -1.72
CA TYR A 124 -18.95 -16.35 -1.35
C TYR A 124 -18.16 -17.51 -0.72
N ASP A 125 -18.85 -18.39 0.01
CA ASP A 125 -18.29 -19.55 0.71
C ASP A 125 -18.50 -20.87 -0.04
N SER A 126 -18.78 -20.81 -1.35
CA SER A 126 -19.01 -21.99 -2.19
C SER A 126 -17.75 -22.49 -2.86
N GLN A 127 -17.80 -23.74 -3.35
CA GLN A 127 -16.72 -24.32 -4.15
C GLN A 127 -16.57 -23.60 -5.50
N GLU A 128 -17.67 -23.13 -6.08
CA GLU A 128 -17.64 -22.33 -7.32
C GLU A 128 -16.87 -21.03 -7.16
N ALA A 129 -16.89 -20.43 -5.95
CA ALA A 129 -16.13 -19.21 -5.68
C ALA A 129 -14.61 -19.43 -5.63
N LEU A 130 -14.17 -20.66 -5.36
CA LEU A 130 -12.75 -21.03 -5.36
C LEU A 130 -12.23 -21.39 -6.76
N GLU A 131 -13.14 -21.66 -7.68
CA GLU A 131 -12.83 -22.11 -9.06
C GLU A 131 -12.94 -20.95 -10.09
N LEU A 132 -13.48 -19.80 -9.67
CA LEU A 132 -13.57 -18.60 -10.47
C LEU A 132 -12.22 -17.89 -10.56
#